data_1aef68a6afdfbad80f1d73576e499b87
#
_entry.id   1aef68a6afdfbad80f1d73576e499b87
#
_cell.length_a   1.000
_cell.length_b   1.000
_cell.length_c   1.000
_cell.angle_alpha   90.00
_cell.angle_beta   90.00
_cell.angle_gamma   90.00
#
_symmetry.space_group_name_H-M   'P 1'
#
loop_
_entity.id
_entity.type
_entity.pdbx_description
1 polymer ?
#
loop_
_entity_poly.entity_id
_entity_poly.type
_entity_poly.pdbx_seq_one_letter_code
_entity_poly.pdbx_strand_id
1 'polypeptide(L)'
;MDCLNYADITIRHHFFQSLRELNNPAVHSSRQRPTGEVETFSGKVHAVDATETISIDTEDLGGVLLRFTNGARGMLWVSQVTAGRKNRLSFEIGGAQQALWFDGENPNELWIGQRSQPNGFLIKDPGLLGETARRYTAYPGGHAEGYPDSFKMCFKAFYDYIAAGDFAAPPFFPTFAEGHREIALCEAILKSHEEQRWVKL
;
A
#
# COMPACT_ATOMS: atom_id res chain seq x y z
N MET A 1 19.91 7.59 -5.61
CA MET A 1 18.74 7.70 -4.72
C MET A 1 18.91 6.59 -3.73
N ASP A 2 19.45 6.94 -2.58
CA ASP A 2 19.56 5.96 -1.50
C ASP A 2 18.15 5.59 -1.07
N CYS A 3 17.82 4.32 -1.25
CA CYS A 3 16.59 3.74 -0.71
C CYS A 3 16.50 4.15 0.74
N LEU A 4 15.38 4.71 1.14
CA LEU A 4 15.06 5.07 2.51
C LEU A 4 15.51 3.91 3.40
N ASN A 5 16.55 4.16 4.19
CA ASN A 5 17.04 3.16 5.12
C ASN A 5 15.98 3.06 6.22
N TYR A 6 15.08 2.09 6.08
CA TYR A 6 13.90 1.88 6.93
C TYR A 6 14.24 1.59 8.40
N ALA A 7 15.54 1.58 8.75
CA ALA A 7 16.00 1.09 10.05
C ALA A 7 15.51 1.92 11.24
N ASP A 8 15.14 3.18 11.02
CA ASP A 8 14.89 4.10 12.12
C ASP A 8 13.64 4.97 11.86
N ILE A 9 12.48 4.34 11.91
CA ILE A 9 11.20 5.03 11.86
C ILE A 9 10.66 5.16 13.27
N THR A 10 10.24 6.36 13.68
CA THR A 10 9.46 6.56 14.88
C THR A 10 8.01 6.86 14.50
N ILE A 11 7.10 6.15 15.11
CA ILE A 11 5.70 6.14 14.77
C ILE A 11 4.89 6.78 15.89
N ARG A 12 3.98 7.67 15.56
CA ARG A 12 2.88 8.07 16.42
C ARG A 12 1.57 7.84 15.73
N HIS A 13 0.76 7.02 16.33
CA HIS A 13 -0.61 6.83 15.94
C HIS A 13 -1.47 7.99 16.47
N HIS A 14 -2.36 8.54 15.63
CA HIS A 14 -3.28 9.60 16.05
C HIS A 14 -4.75 9.19 16.06
N PHE A 15 -5.12 8.19 15.28
CA PHE A 15 -6.49 7.70 15.24
C PHE A 15 -6.51 6.23 14.80
N PHE A 16 -6.78 5.30 15.72
CA PHE A 16 -7.63 4.16 15.38
C PHE A 16 -9.02 4.52 15.93
N GLN A 17 -9.93 4.80 15.05
CA GLN A 17 -11.31 4.82 15.45
C GLN A 17 -12.01 3.68 14.74
N SER A 18 -12.48 2.74 15.50
CA SER A 18 -13.69 2.04 15.11
C SER A 18 -14.75 3.13 14.89
N LEU A 19 -15.43 3.11 13.76
CA LEU A 19 -16.59 3.99 13.55
C LEU A 19 -17.68 3.81 14.63
N ARG A 20 -17.56 2.79 15.49
CA ARG A 20 -18.26 2.62 16.76
C ARG A 20 -18.18 3.84 17.68
N GLU A 21 -16.96 4.43 17.78
CA GLU A 21 -16.71 5.54 18.71
C GLU A 21 -17.25 6.88 18.20
N LEU A 22 -17.54 6.99 16.90
CA LEU A 22 -18.11 8.21 16.31
C LEU A 22 -19.61 8.37 16.54
N ASN A 23 -20.24 7.47 17.28
CA ASN A 23 -21.69 7.51 17.54
C ASN A 23 -22.52 7.66 16.26
N ASN A 24 -22.01 7.12 15.14
CA ASN A 24 -22.68 7.19 13.86
C ASN A 24 -23.61 5.97 13.72
N PRO A 25 -24.94 6.16 13.76
CA PRO A 25 -25.90 5.05 13.67
C PRO A 25 -25.85 4.32 12.32
N ALA A 26 -25.18 4.86 11.32
CA ALA A 26 -24.95 4.22 10.02
C ALA A 26 -23.80 3.21 10.03
N VAL A 27 -23.01 3.14 11.11
CA VAL A 27 -21.89 2.23 11.22
C VAL A 27 -22.23 1.15 12.26
N HIS A 28 -22.54 0.00 11.75
CA HIS A 28 -22.93 -1.12 12.56
C HIS A 28 -21.70 -1.78 13.23
N SER A 29 -21.82 -2.01 14.53
CA SER A 29 -20.91 -2.88 15.29
C SER A 29 -21.02 -4.37 14.87
N SER A 30 -21.85 -4.65 13.91
CA SER A 30 -22.09 -5.97 13.35
C SER A 30 -22.19 -5.89 11.84
N ARG A 31 -21.67 -6.88 11.16
CA ARG A 31 -21.78 -7.04 9.70
C ARG A 31 -22.51 -8.32 9.36
N GLN A 32 -23.19 -8.31 8.22
CA GLN A 32 -23.75 -9.51 7.65
C GLN A 32 -22.65 -10.26 6.91
N ARG A 33 -22.36 -11.47 7.35
CA ARG A 33 -21.42 -12.38 6.71
C ARG A 33 -22.18 -13.46 5.95
N PRO A 34 -21.86 -13.75 4.67
CA PRO A 34 -22.42 -14.90 3.98
C PRO A 34 -22.13 -16.20 4.74
N THR A 35 -23.13 -17.07 4.84
CA THR A 35 -22.95 -18.41 5.35
C THR A 35 -22.68 -19.34 4.15
N GLY A 36 -21.46 -19.87 4.03
CA GLY A 36 -21.02 -20.72 2.95
C GLY A 36 -19.67 -20.33 2.38
N GLU A 37 -19.25 -21.02 1.33
CA GLU A 37 -18.02 -20.68 0.63
C GLU A 37 -18.16 -19.35 -0.12
N VAL A 38 -17.24 -18.45 0.15
CA VAL A 38 -17.16 -17.14 -0.53
C VAL A 38 -15.88 -17.10 -1.33
N GLU A 39 -15.99 -17.01 -2.66
CA GLU A 39 -14.83 -16.72 -3.50
C GLU A 39 -14.43 -15.26 -3.33
N THR A 40 -13.29 -15.03 -2.70
CA THR A 40 -12.68 -13.70 -2.63
C THR A 40 -11.79 -13.47 -3.86
N PHE A 41 -11.73 -12.23 -4.34
CA PHE A 41 -10.91 -11.80 -5.50
C PHE A 41 -11.29 -12.44 -6.85
N SER A 42 -12.42 -13.14 -6.95
CA SER A 42 -12.85 -13.77 -8.19
C SER A 42 -13.48 -12.81 -9.22
N GLY A 43 -13.85 -11.61 -8.78
CA GLY A 43 -14.61 -10.66 -9.59
C GLY A 43 -16.05 -11.11 -9.88
N LYS A 44 -16.48 -12.25 -9.34
CA LYS A 44 -17.83 -12.78 -9.49
C LYS A 44 -18.69 -12.36 -8.29
N VAL A 45 -19.90 -11.90 -8.57
CA VAL A 45 -20.90 -11.63 -7.54
C VAL A 45 -21.82 -12.84 -7.49
N HIS A 46 -21.71 -13.62 -6.43
CA HIS A 46 -22.66 -14.71 -6.15
C HIS A 46 -23.82 -14.18 -5.33
N ALA A 47 -25.03 -14.67 -5.64
CA ALA A 47 -26.17 -14.43 -4.78
C ALA A 47 -25.90 -15.06 -3.41
N VAL A 48 -26.08 -14.28 -2.36
CA VAL A 48 -25.91 -14.75 -0.99
C VAL A 48 -27.27 -15.24 -0.51
N ASP A 49 -27.44 -16.55 -0.41
CA ASP A 49 -28.72 -17.15 -0.01
C ASP A 49 -29.01 -17.02 1.48
N ALA A 50 -27.97 -16.92 2.30
CA ALA A 50 -28.10 -16.75 3.74
C ALA A 50 -26.94 -15.92 4.29
N THR A 51 -27.24 -15.14 5.33
CA THR A 51 -26.24 -14.34 6.06
C THR A 51 -26.40 -14.54 7.55
N GLU A 52 -25.30 -14.38 8.28
CA GLU A 52 -25.28 -14.30 9.74
C GLU A 52 -24.76 -12.94 10.19
N THR A 53 -25.23 -12.47 11.32
CA THR A 53 -24.73 -11.24 11.93
C THR A 53 -23.52 -11.57 12.80
N ILE A 54 -22.36 -11.01 12.46
CA ILE A 54 -21.13 -11.15 13.25
C ILE A 54 -20.77 -9.82 13.93
N SER A 55 -20.24 -9.91 15.15
CA SER A 55 -19.61 -8.75 15.80
C SER A 55 -18.26 -8.46 15.16
N ILE A 56 -17.97 -7.18 14.92
CA ILE A 56 -16.69 -6.71 14.43
C ILE A 56 -15.99 -5.96 15.56
N ASP A 57 -14.80 -6.37 15.89
CA ASP A 57 -13.93 -5.82 16.93
C ASP A 57 -12.61 -5.26 16.40
N THR A 58 -12.38 -5.38 15.07
CA THR A 58 -11.24 -4.80 14.38
C THR A 58 -11.50 -3.37 13.96
N GLU A 59 -10.42 -2.64 13.71
CA GLU A 59 -10.46 -1.25 13.27
C GLU A 59 -10.96 -1.12 11.83
N ASP A 60 -11.77 -0.11 11.59
CA ASP A 60 -12.28 0.23 10.25
C ASP A 60 -11.40 1.25 9.51
N LEU A 61 -10.67 2.07 10.26
CA LEU A 61 -9.76 3.08 9.71
C LEU A 61 -8.63 3.41 10.68
N GLY A 62 -7.53 3.93 10.15
CA GLY A 62 -6.40 4.35 10.95
C GLY A 62 -5.59 5.49 10.28
N GLY A 63 -5.04 6.37 11.10
CA GLY A 63 -4.12 7.41 10.69
C GLY A 63 -2.82 7.33 11.49
N VAL A 64 -1.68 7.36 10.82
CA VAL A 64 -0.36 7.17 11.41
C VAL A 64 0.56 8.30 10.98
N LEU A 65 1.25 8.93 11.93
CA LEU A 65 2.31 9.88 11.67
C LEU A 65 3.67 9.20 11.75
N LEU A 66 4.52 9.48 10.79
CA LEU A 66 5.85 8.89 10.66
C LEU A 66 6.94 9.96 10.78
N ARG A 67 8.02 9.62 11.47
CA ARG A 67 9.26 10.37 11.50
C ARG A 67 10.39 9.45 11.06
N PHE A 68 11.10 9.87 10.04
CA PHE A 68 12.28 9.15 9.54
C PHE A 68 13.55 9.76 10.11
N THR A 69 14.59 8.97 10.30
CA THR A 69 15.87 9.44 10.85
C THR A 69 16.56 10.50 10.01
N ASN A 70 16.36 10.46 8.70
CA ASN A 70 16.85 11.47 7.77
C ASN A 70 16.11 12.83 7.86
N GLY A 71 15.16 12.96 8.81
CA GLY A 71 14.37 14.18 9.01
C GLY A 71 13.07 14.25 8.22
N ALA A 72 12.82 13.35 7.29
CA ALA A 72 11.55 13.30 6.55
C ALA A 72 10.36 13.07 7.49
N ARG A 73 9.18 13.45 7.05
CA ARG A 73 7.90 13.23 7.75
C ARG A 73 6.94 12.56 6.79
N GLY A 74 6.10 11.69 7.32
CA GLY A 74 5.08 11.02 6.56
C GLY A 74 3.79 10.88 7.33
N MET A 75 2.75 10.57 6.59
CA MET A 75 1.44 10.20 7.11
C MET A 75 0.94 9.00 6.32
N LEU A 76 0.39 8.03 7.02
CA LEU A 76 -0.31 6.89 6.43
C LEU A 76 -1.79 6.98 6.82
N TRP A 77 -2.66 6.77 5.86
CA TRP A 77 -4.10 6.63 6.07
C TRP A 77 -4.58 5.29 5.52
N VAL A 78 -5.28 4.53 6.33
CA VAL A 78 -5.88 3.25 5.95
C VAL A 78 -7.37 3.30 6.28
N SER A 79 -8.21 2.82 5.37
CA SER A 79 -9.66 2.75 5.60
C SER A 79 -10.26 1.55 4.87
N GLN A 80 -11.08 0.78 5.58
CA GLN A 80 -11.87 -0.32 5.05
C GLN A 80 -13.31 0.12 4.65
N VAL A 81 -13.66 1.37 4.96
CA VAL A 81 -15.05 1.84 4.92
C VAL A 81 -15.28 3.06 4.02
N THR A 82 -14.28 3.48 3.28
CA THR A 82 -14.41 4.61 2.36
C THR A 82 -15.29 4.24 1.18
N ALA A 83 -16.49 4.80 1.14
CA ALA A 83 -17.46 4.55 0.09
C ALA A 83 -16.88 4.91 -1.30
N GLY A 84 -17.11 4.03 -2.28
CA GLY A 84 -16.66 4.23 -3.67
C GLY A 84 -15.21 3.82 -3.95
N ARG A 85 -14.36 3.70 -2.94
CA ARG A 85 -13.03 3.12 -3.10
C ARG A 85 -13.09 1.60 -3.08
N LYS A 86 -12.26 0.97 -3.91
CA LYS A 86 -12.21 -0.49 -3.99
C LYS A 86 -10.93 -1.01 -3.34
N ASN A 87 -9.86 -1.15 -4.05
CA ASN A 87 -8.55 -1.51 -3.51
C ASN A 87 -7.53 -0.44 -3.91
N ARG A 88 -7.75 0.76 -3.40
CA ARG A 88 -6.94 1.92 -3.77
C ARG A 88 -5.67 1.99 -2.92
N LEU A 89 -4.52 1.92 -3.59
CA LEU A 89 -3.24 2.35 -3.04
C LEU A 89 -2.86 3.66 -3.72
N SER A 90 -2.60 4.71 -2.95
CA SER A 90 -2.05 5.96 -3.49
C SER A 90 -1.00 6.52 -2.55
N PHE A 91 -0.02 7.22 -3.11
CA PHE A 91 0.98 7.92 -2.31
C PHE A 91 1.46 9.20 -3.00
N GLU A 92 1.90 10.14 -2.18
CA GLU A 92 2.57 11.35 -2.62
C GLU A 92 3.92 11.49 -1.90
N ILE A 93 4.95 11.85 -2.66
CA ILE A 93 6.30 12.09 -2.13
C ILE A 93 6.70 13.51 -2.50
N GLY A 94 6.76 14.40 -1.51
CA GLY A 94 7.19 15.77 -1.69
C GLY A 94 8.67 15.95 -1.47
N GLY A 95 9.37 16.45 -2.48
CA GLY A 95 10.76 16.85 -2.41
C GLY A 95 10.94 18.39 -2.53
N ALA A 96 12.18 18.86 -2.40
CA ALA A 96 12.49 20.29 -2.50
C ALA A 96 12.21 20.86 -3.91
N GLN A 97 12.41 20.10 -4.95
CA GLN A 97 12.28 20.55 -6.35
C GLN A 97 11.02 20.01 -7.03
N GLN A 98 10.64 18.80 -6.69
CA GLN A 98 9.57 18.05 -7.36
C GLN A 98 8.74 17.29 -6.33
N ALA A 99 7.51 16.97 -6.72
CA ALA A 99 6.67 16.01 -6.04
C ALA A 99 6.25 14.90 -7.00
N LEU A 100 6.00 13.72 -6.46
CA LEU A 100 5.48 12.58 -7.21
C LEU A 100 4.17 12.14 -6.57
N TRP A 101 3.16 11.85 -7.38
CA TRP A 101 1.91 11.26 -6.92
C TRP A 101 1.52 10.07 -7.78
N PHE A 102 1.19 8.97 -7.12
CA PHE A 102 0.76 7.73 -7.75
C PHE A 102 -0.64 7.35 -7.25
N ASP A 103 -1.45 6.82 -8.13
CA ASP A 103 -2.76 6.25 -7.81
C ASP A 103 -2.91 4.86 -8.45
N GLY A 104 -3.07 3.85 -7.62
CA GLY A 104 -3.25 2.46 -8.07
C GLY A 104 -4.54 2.21 -8.86
N GLU A 105 -5.52 3.12 -8.80
CA GLU A 105 -6.70 3.08 -9.67
C GLU A 105 -6.39 3.58 -11.09
N ASN A 106 -5.22 4.28 -11.30
CA ASN A 106 -4.65 4.71 -12.58
C ASN A 106 -3.16 4.31 -12.69
N PRO A 107 -2.83 3.02 -12.67
CA PRO A 107 -1.47 2.54 -12.41
C PRO A 107 -0.46 2.80 -13.54
N ASN A 108 -0.92 3.28 -14.70
CA ASN A 108 -0.06 3.56 -15.86
C ASN A 108 0.37 5.03 -15.96
N GLU A 109 0.09 5.82 -14.94
CA GLU A 109 0.40 7.24 -14.88
C GLU A 109 1.08 7.60 -13.56
N LEU A 110 2.13 8.42 -13.64
CA LEU A 110 2.77 9.04 -12.49
C LEU A 110 2.71 10.55 -12.66
N TRP A 111 2.02 11.25 -11.77
CA TRP A 111 2.04 12.69 -11.75
C TRP A 111 3.37 13.22 -11.21
N ILE A 112 3.93 14.22 -11.88
CA ILE A 112 5.16 14.90 -11.50
C ILE A 112 4.84 16.37 -11.29
N GLY A 113 4.87 16.80 -10.04
CA GLY A 113 4.75 18.19 -9.65
C GLY A 113 6.09 18.90 -9.76
N GLN A 114 6.11 20.03 -10.43
CA GLN A 114 7.30 20.84 -10.68
C GLN A 114 7.21 22.18 -9.94
N ARG A 115 8.33 22.68 -9.44
CA ARG A 115 8.33 23.99 -8.78
C ARG A 115 8.51 25.16 -9.74
N SER A 116 9.30 24.95 -10.78
CA SER A 116 9.72 26.02 -11.70
C SER A 116 9.29 25.84 -13.14
N GLN A 117 8.48 24.83 -13.42
CA GLN A 117 7.93 24.53 -14.75
C GLN A 117 6.55 23.86 -14.60
N PRO A 118 5.77 23.71 -15.67
CA PRO A 118 4.47 23.05 -15.62
C PRO A 118 4.57 21.63 -15.08
N ASN A 119 3.56 21.22 -14.31
CA ASN A 119 3.39 19.82 -13.91
C ASN A 119 3.14 18.92 -15.12
N GLY A 120 3.47 17.65 -14.99
CA GLY A 120 3.30 16.66 -16.05
C GLY A 120 2.86 15.30 -15.56
N PHE A 121 2.51 14.45 -16.50
CA PHE A 121 2.32 13.02 -16.25
C PHE A 121 3.38 12.24 -17.02
N LEU A 122 4.04 11.33 -16.33
CA LEU A 122 4.84 10.28 -16.95
C LEU A 122 3.90 9.10 -17.21
N ILE A 123 3.64 8.85 -18.48
CA ILE A 123 2.87 7.68 -18.90
C ILE A 123 3.81 6.48 -18.95
N LYS A 124 3.32 5.32 -18.51
CA LYS A 124 4.10 4.10 -18.55
C LYS A 124 4.51 3.77 -19.99
N ASP A 125 5.80 3.91 -20.26
CA ASP A 125 6.45 3.48 -21.48
C ASP A 125 7.84 2.95 -21.11
N PRO A 126 8.13 1.65 -21.35
CA PRO A 126 9.42 1.06 -21.03
C PRO A 126 10.61 1.82 -21.63
N GLY A 127 10.42 2.50 -22.78
CA GLY A 127 11.45 3.34 -23.42
C GLY A 127 11.83 4.57 -22.60
N LEU A 128 10.93 5.07 -21.78
CA LEU A 128 11.11 6.28 -20.95
C LEU A 128 11.45 5.98 -19.48
N LEU A 129 11.32 4.72 -19.06
CA LEU A 129 11.59 4.31 -17.68
C LEU A 129 13.08 4.03 -17.45
N GLY A 130 13.57 4.38 -16.26
CA GLY A 130 14.88 3.96 -15.80
C GLY A 130 14.99 2.42 -15.71
N GLU A 131 16.23 1.91 -15.69
CA GLU A 131 16.50 0.47 -15.77
C GLU A 131 15.76 -0.34 -14.70
N THR A 132 15.75 0.12 -13.46
CA THR A 132 15.08 -0.55 -12.35
C THR A 132 13.57 -0.67 -12.59
N ALA A 133 12.90 0.41 -12.95
CA ALA A 133 11.46 0.41 -13.20
C ALA A 133 11.09 -0.42 -14.45
N ARG A 134 11.93 -0.36 -15.48
CA ARG A 134 11.74 -1.11 -16.72
C ARG A 134 11.72 -2.63 -16.51
N ARG A 135 12.41 -3.15 -15.51
CA ARG A 135 12.40 -4.58 -15.17
C ARG A 135 11.01 -5.10 -14.78
N TYR A 136 10.15 -4.22 -14.27
CA TYR A 136 8.79 -4.55 -13.82
C TYR A 136 7.71 -4.22 -14.84
N THR A 137 8.08 -3.85 -16.07
CA THR A 137 7.15 -3.64 -17.16
C THR A 137 7.19 -4.80 -18.14
N ALA A 138 6.02 -5.31 -18.53
CA ALA A 138 5.90 -6.44 -19.43
C ALA A 138 5.41 -6.05 -20.83
N TYR A 139 4.71 -4.91 -20.96
CA TYR A 139 4.08 -4.49 -22.22
C TYR A 139 4.60 -3.13 -22.68
N PRO A 140 4.60 -2.88 -24.00
CA PRO A 140 4.99 -1.60 -24.56
C PRO A 140 4.06 -0.47 -24.11
N GLY A 141 4.47 0.77 -24.38
CA GLY A 141 3.63 1.94 -24.13
C GLY A 141 2.24 1.82 -24.78
N GLY A 142 1.22 2.38 -24.15
CA GLY A 142 -0.17 2.30 -24.60
C GLY A 142 -0.91 0.99 -24.26
N HIS A 143 -0.22 0.00 -23.69
CA HIS A 143 -0.84 -1.22 -23.17
C HIS A 143 -0.89 -1.16 -21.65
N ALA A 144 -2.10 -1.15 -21.09
CA ALA A 144 -2.28 -1.03 -19.66
C ALA A 144 -1.74 -2.24 -18.90
N GLU A 145 -1.07 -1.97 -17.79
CA GLU A 145 -0.66 -2.94 -16.77
C GLU A 145 -1.29 -2.55 -15.44
N GLY A 146 -1.65 -3.53 -14.63
CA GLY A 146 -2.35 -3.28 -13.37
C GLY A 146 -2.07 -4.34 -12.33
N TYR A 147 -3.02 -4.53 -11.43
CA TYR A 147 -2.91 -5.43 -10.28
C TYR A 147 -2.40 -6.85 -10.62
N PRO A 148 -2.93 -7.56 -11.65
CA PRO A 148 -2.41 -8.89 -11.97
C PRO A 148 -0.95 -8.88 -12.44
N ASP A 149 -0.55 -7.81 -13.13
CA ASP A 149 0.82 -7.69 -13.64
C ASP A 149 1.82 -7.45 -12.53
N SER A 150 1.44 -6.77 -11.44
CA SER A 150 2.32 -6.58 -10.29
C SER A 150 2.74 -7.90 -9.67
N PHE A 151 1.80 -8.84 -9.49
CA PHE A 151 2.10 -10.20 -9.01
C PHE A 151 2.93 -11.00 -10.02
N LYS A 152 2.55 -10.96 -11.30
CA LYS A 152 3.31 -11.61 -12.37
C LYS A 152 4.78 -11.18 -12.36
N MET A 153 5.03 -9.87 -12.24
CA MET A 153 6.40 -9.36 -12.26
C MET A 153 7.15 -9.65 -10.97
N CYS A 154 6.47 -9.69 -9.82
CA CYS A 154 7.06 -10.13 -8.56
C CYS A 154 7.52 -11.60 -8.65
N PHE A 155 6.65 -12.50 -9.11
CA PHE A 155 7.02 -13.90 -9.31
C PHE A 155 8.12 -14.08 -10.36
N LYS A 156 8.06 -13.31 -11.45
CA LYS A 156 9.11 -13.32 -12.46
C LYS A 156 10.46 -12.95 -11.85
N ALA A 157 10.54 -11.88 -11.07
CA ALA A 157 11.77 -11.45 -10.42
C ALA A 157 12.34 -12.53 -9.48
N PHE A 158 11.46 -13.22 -8.74
CA PHE A 158 11.85 -14.33 -7.87
C PHE A 158 12.43 -15.52 -8.66
N TYR A 159 11.75 -15.95 -9.72
CA TYR A 159 12.21 -17.08 -10.53
C TYR A 159 13.44 -16.75 -11.38
N ASP A 160 13.57 -15.51 -11.88
CA ASP A 160 14.78 -15.05 -12.55
C ASP A 160 16.00 -15.09 -11.62
N TYR A 161 15.81 -14.72 -10.34
CA TYR A 161 16.86 -14.80 -9.32
C TYR A 161 17.32 -16.24 -9.07
N ILE A 162 16.38 -17.17 -8.96
CA ILE A 162 16.70 -18.61 -8.83
C ILE A 162 17.45 -19.11 -10.06
N ALA A 163 16.97 -18.75 -11.25
CA ALA A 163 17.57 -19.19 -12.51
C ALA A 163 18.99 -18.65 -12.72
N ALA A 164 19.25 -17.43 -12.24
CA ALA A 164 20.60 -16.84 -12.28
C ALA A 164 21.59 -17.57 -11.37
N GLY A 165 21.14 -18.20 -10.27
CA GLY A 165 21.99 -18.95 -9.35
C GLY A 165 22.97 -18.11 -8.53
N ASP A 166 22.97 -16.80 -8.66
CA ASP A 166 23.82 -15.87 -7.89
C ASP A 166 23.04 -15.35 -6.66
N PHE A 167 23.04 -16.15 -5.61
CA PHE A 167 22.35 -15.81 -4.35
C PHE A 167 23.10 -14.77 -3.49
N ALA A 168 24.25 -14.28 -3.93
CA ALA A 168 24.95 -13.15 -3.31
C ALA A 168 24.47 -11.79 -3.86
N ALA A 169 23.83 -11.79 -5.04
CA ALA A 169 23.23 -10.58 -5.60
C ALA A 169 22.01 -10.11 -4.78
N PRO A 170 21.76 -8.80 -4.67
CA PRO A 170 20.57 -8.30 -4.00
C PRO A 170 19.31 -8.74 -4.75
N PRO A 171 18.27 -9.25 -4.06
CA PRO A 171 17.03 -9.62 -4.70
C PRO A 171 16.23 -8.37 -5.15
N PHE A 172 15.49 -8.51 -6.25
CA PHE A 172 14.56 -7.50 -6.76
C PHE A 172 13.10 -7.86 -6.47
N PHE A 173 12.85 -8.58 -5.39
CA PHE A 173 11.53 -8.96 -4.90
C PHE A 173 11.51 -8.88 -3.38
N PRO A 174 10.33 -8.70 -2.73
CA PRO A 174 10.22 -8.66 -1.28
C PRO A 174 10.71 -9.96 -0.63
N THR A 175 11.56 -9.83 0.39
CA THR A 175 12.11 -10.94 1.15
C THR A 175 11.37 -11.14 2.48
N PHE A 176 11.63 -12.25 3.17
CA PHE A 176 11.11 -12.48 4.52
C PHE A 176 11.60 -11.43 5.54
N ALA A 177 12.79 -10.84 5.33
CA ALA A 177 13.28 -9.78 6.20
C ALA A 177 12.42 -8.51 6.09
N GLU A 178 11.98 -8.16 4.88
CA GLU A 178 11.06 -7.03 4.65
C GLU A 178 9.67 -7.33 5.19
N GLY A 179 9.15 -8.54 4.94
CA GLY A 179 7.88 -8.98 5.53
C GLY A 179 7.88 -8.96 7.05
N HIS A 180 8.97 -9.37 7.70
CA HIS A 180 9.12 -9.27 9.15
C HIS A 180 9.06 -7.81 9.62
N ARG A 181 9.68 -6.88 8.89
CA ARG A 181 9.62 -5.44 9.20
C ARG A 181 8.22 -4.86 9.06
N GLU A 182 7.47 -5.31 8.06
CA GLU A 182 6.07 -4.89 7.90
C GLU A 182 5.21 -5.32 9.09
N ILE A 183 5.40 -6.54 9.58
CA ILE A 183 4.71 -7.01 10.80
C ILE A 183 5.15 -6.19 12.02
N ALA A 184 6.45 -5.95 12.19
CA ALA A 184 6.96 -5.13 13.29
C ALA A 184 6.41 -3.69 13.23
N LEU A 185 6.23 -3.15 12.03
CA LEU A 185 5.57 -1.85 11.82
C LEU A 185 4.11 -1.87 12.28
N CYS A 186 3.36 -2.91 11.92
CA CYS A 186 1.97 -3.06 12.37
C CYS A 186 1.88 -3.15 13.91
N GLU A 187 2.74 -3.95 14.54
CA GLU A 187 2.80 -4.05 16.00
C GLU A 187 3.17 -2.72 16.67
N ALA A 188 4.12 -1.98 16.10
CA ALA A 188 4.50 -0.66 16.60
C ALA A 188 3.37 0.38 16.46
N ILE A 189 2.54 0.28 15.43
CA ILE A 189 1.35 1.12 15.24
C ILE A 189 0.34 0.84 16.35
N LEU A 190 0.01 -0.43 16.59
CA LEU A 190 -0.92 -0.83 17.66
C LEU A 190 -0.40 -0.37 19.02
N LYS A 191 0.86 -0.63 19.33
CA LYS A 191 1.51 -0.20 20.56
C LYS A 191 1.49 1.33 20.73
N SER A 192 1.71 2.08 19.66
CA SER A 192 1.62 3.54 19.69
C SER A 192 0.21 4.03 20.01
N HIS A 193 -0.81 3.32 19.51
CA HIS A 193 -2.20 3.59 19.83
C HIS A 193 -2.51 3.33 21.30
N GLU A 194 -2.18 2.15 21.80
CA GLU A 194 -2.44 1.74 23.20
C GLU A 194 -1.73 2.65 24.21
N GLU A 195 -0.45 2.94 23.97
CA GLU A 195 0.37 3.73 24.89
C GLU A 195 0.29 5.24 24.66
N GLN A 196 -0.40 5.72 23.64
CA GLN A 196 -0.58 7.12 23.26
C GLN A 196 0.74 7.90 23.17
N ARG A 197 1.79 7.26 22.67
CA ARG A 197 3.14 7.83 22.52
C ARG A 197 3.81 7.45 21.21
N TRP A 198 4.92 8.14 20.91
CA TRP A 198 5.79 7.75 19.82
C TRP A 198 6.50 6.43 20.14
N VAL A 199 6.44 5.49 19.22
CA VAL A 199 7.15 4.22 19.28
C VAL A 199 8.22 4.19 18.21
N LYS A 200 9.42 3.78 18.57
CA LYS A 200 10.54 3.56 17.65
C LYS A 200 10.45 2.13 17.11
N LEU A 201 10.67 1.99 15.82
CA LEU A 201 10.78 0.69 15.14
C LEU A 201 12.21 0.20 15.20
#